data_68ada1399de375ded406041ef211a1c9
#
_entry.id   68ada1399de375ded406041ef211a1c9
#
_cell.length_a   1.000
_cell.length_b   1.000
_cell.length_c   1.000
_cell.angle_alpha   90.00
_cell.angle_beta   90.00
_cell.angle_gamma   90.00
#
_symmetry.space_group_name_H-M   'P 1'
#
loop_
_entity.id
_entity.type
_entity.pdbx_description
1 polymer ?
#
loop_
_entity_poly.entity_id
_entity_poly.type
_entity_poly.pdbx_seq_one_letter_code
_entity_poly.pdbx_strand_id
1 'polypeptide(L)'
;MLGGGGVVCDPLPGRIFLVGPSHSFEQFAEAINAAFARWDLSHLHNFELGDGRLIGYPDDSFAPEMVWLDHAKLKVAKEVKPGEEFEYVFDLGDNWQHRCTVEPGKGDPLEEYGIVPAGPVAIWGWGSIPDQYGRRSFDDDGED
;
A
#
# COMPACT_ATOMS: atom_id res chain seq x y z
N MET A 1 -8.48 -0.04 0.89
CA MET A 1 -8.31 1.42 0.79
C MET A 1 -9.49 2.13 1.41
N LEU A 2 -9.25 3.03 2.33
CA LEU A 2 -10.32 3.71 3.08
C LEU A 2 -10.82 4.96 2.36
N GLY A 3 -9.93 5.69 1.71
CA GLY A 3 -10.27 6.91 1.00
C GLY A 3 -9.11 7.87 0.94
N GLY A 4 -9.32 9.04 0.39
CA GLY A 4 -8.34 10.11 0.27
C GLY A 4 -8.89 11.23 -0.59
N GLY A 5 -8.19 12.37 -0.61
CA GLY A 5 -8.61 13.53 -1.39
C GLY A 5 -10.02 14.01 -1.07
N GLY A 6 -10.48 13.82 0.17
CA GLY A 6 -11.85 14.15 0.57
C GLY A 6 -12.88 13.10 0.20
N VAL A 7 -12.47 11.97 -0.38
CA VAL A 7 -13.36 10.88 -0.79
C VAL A 7 -13.32 9.76 0.24
N VAL A 8 -14.49 9.26 0.64
CA VAL A 8 -14.62 8.05 1.45
C VAL A 8 -15.09 6.93 0.53
N CYS A 9 -14.36 5.82 0.52
CA CYS A 9 -14.71 4.68 -0.33
C CYS A 9 -15.84 3.87 0.32
N ASP A 10 -16.90 3.59 -0.45
CA ASP A 10 -18.02 2.78 0.02
C ASP A 10 -18.66 2.07 -1.19
N PRO A 11 -18.61 0.73 -1.28
CA PRO A 11 -17.85 -0.15 -0.37
C PRO A 11 -16.36 0.03 -0.49
N LEU A 12 -15.63 -0.39 0.55
CA LEU A 12 -14.18 -0.28 0.55
C LEU A 12 -13.54 -1.22 -0.46
N PRO A 13 -12.78 -0.72 -1.43
CA PRO A 13 -12.03 -1.61 -2.30
C PRO A 13 -10.86 -2.21 -1.55
N GLY A 14 -10.50 -3.43 -1.91
CA GLY A 14 -9.41 -4.13 -1.27
C GLY A 14 -8.57 -4.93 -2.25
N ARG A 15 -7.34 -5.22 -1.86
CA ARG A 15 -6.40 -6.04 -2.62
C ARG A 15 -5.65 -6.94 -1.64
N ILE A 16 -5.39 -8.16 -2.06
CA ILE A 16 -4.60 -9.12 -1.29
C ILE A 16 -3.26 -9.29 -1.99
N PHE A 17 -2.19 -9.24 -1.20
CA PHE A 17 -0.82 -9.36 -1.71
C PHE A 17 -0.10 -10.55 -1.11
N LEU A 18 0.76 -11.17 -1.91
CA LEU A 18 1.80 -12.05 -1.41
C LEU A 18 3.09 -11.24 -1.27
N VAL A 19 3.71 -11.30 -0.10
CA VAL A 19 4.92 -10.55 0.21
C VAL A 19 6.01 -11.54 0.60
N GLY A 20 7.13 -11.52 -0.11
CA GLY A 20 8.26 -12.39 0.17
C GLY A 20 9.19 -11.84 1.25
N PRO A 21 10.08 -12.69 1.80
CA PRO A 21 10.94 -12.29 2.90
C PRO A 21 11.99 -11.22 2.54
N SER A 22 12.28 -11.05 1.26
CA SER A 22 13.24 -10.04 0.79
C SER A 22 12.59 -8.73 0.37
N HIS A 23 11.27 -8.65 0.40
CA HIS A 23 10.56 -7.47 -0.09
C HIS A 23 10.54 -6.35 0.95
N SER A 24 10.98 -5.16 0.55
CA SER A 24 11.01 -3.98 1.41
C SER A 24 9.65 -3.29 1.48
N PHE A 25 9.49 -2.40 2.46
CA PHE A 25 8.31 -1.54 2.51
C PHE A 25 8.22 -0.62 1.30
N GLU A 26 9.34 -0.16 0.75
CA GLU A 26 9.34 0.63 -0.47
C GLU A 26 8.73 -0.15 -1.64
N GLN A 27 9.14 -1.40 -1.81
CA GLN A 27 8.57 -2.27 -2.85
C GLN A 27 7.09 -2.54 -2.61
N PHE A 28 6.68 -2.66 -1.35
CA PHE A 28 5.27 -2.84 -1.01
C PHE A 28 4.46 -1.58 -1.31
N ALA A 29 4.99 -0.40 -1.01
CA ALA A 29 4.35 0.86 -1.38
C ALA A 29 4.12 0.94 -2.89
N GLU A 30 5.13 0.59 -3.68
CA GLU A 30 5.00 0.57 -5.15
C GLU A 30 3.91 -0.41 -5.60
N ALA A 31 3.84 -1.59 -4.99
CA ALA A 31 2.84 -2.59 -5.31
C ALA A 31 1.42 -2.12 -4.96
N ILE A 32 1.25 -1.49 -3.79
CA ILE A 32 -0.04 -0.95 -3.38
C ILE A 32 -0.49 0.14 -4.35
N ASN A 33 0.40 1.08 -4.67
CA ASN A 33 0.07 2.17 -5.59
C ASN A 33 -0.35 1.66 -6.96
N ALA A 34 0.34 0.64 -7.47
CA ALA A 34 -0.01 0.03 -8.75
C ALA A 34 -1.37 -0.68 -8.67
N ALA A 35 -1.62 -1.43 -7.60
CA ALA A 35 -2.86 -2.18 -7.43
C ALA A 35 -4.07 -1.28 -7.25
N PHE A 36 -3.88 -0.08 -6.69
CA PHE A 36 -4.93 0.92 -6.52
C PHE A 36 -4.89 2.00 -7.59
N ALA A 37 -4.30 1.69 -8.74
CA ALA A 37 -4.34 2.50 -9.96
C ALA A 37 -3.82 3.94 -9.79
N ARG A 38 -2.81 4.13 -8.94
CA ARG A 38 -2.15 5.44 -8.83
C ARG A 38 -1.34 5.71 -10.10
N TRP A 39 -1.60 6.82 -10.75
CA TRP A 39 -0.90 7.21 -11.96
C TRP A 39 0.09 8.36 -11.75
N ASP A 40 -0.15 9.21 -10.77
CA ASP A 40 0.82 10.24 -10.37
C ASP A 40 1.53 9.78 -9.11
N LEU A 41 2.78 9.34 -9.27
CA LEU A 41 3.58 8.75 -8.20
C LEU A 41 4.57 9.75 -7.59
N SER A 42 4.47 11.03 -7.93
CA SER A 42 5.39 12.08 -7.45
C SER A 42 5.01 12.61 -6.07
N HIS A 43 4.54 11.73 -5.17
CA HIS A 43 4.09 12.08 -3.83
C HIS A 43 4.78 11.21 -2.79
N LEU A 44 4.89 11.76 -1.58
CA LEU A 44 5.45 11.05 -0.43
C LEU A 44 4.43 10.04 0.12
N HIS A 45 4.95 9.01 0.75
CA HIS A 45 4.15 8.00 1.42
C HIS A 45 4.74 7.63 2.78
N ASN A 46 3.95 6.99 3.62
CA ASN A 46 4.45 6.38 4.84
C ASN A 46 3.64 5.17 5.26
N PHE A 47 4.25 4.35 6.11
CA PHE A 47 3.58 3.29 6.86
C PHE A 47 3.63 3.64 8.33
N GLU A 48 2.55 3.36 9.05
CA GLU A 48 2.55 3.43 10.51
C GLU A 48 2.20 2.05 11.04
N LEU A 49 3.11 1.45 11.80
CA LEU A 49 2.91 0.13 12.37
C LEU A 49 2.07 0.24 13.65
N GLY A 50 1.50 -0.90 14.08
CA GLY A 50 0.64 -0.93 15.25
C GLY A 50 1.33 -0.50 16.55
N ASP A 51 2.65 -0.57 16.61
CA ASP A 51 3.45 -0.12 17.75
C ASP A 51 3.86 1.36 17.66
N GLY A 52 3.41 2.07 16.65
CA GLY A 52 3.68 3.50 16.46
C GLY A 52 4.92 3.83 15.65
N ARG A 53 5.67 2.82 15.20
CA ARG A 53 6.84 3.09 14.34
C ARG A 53 6.39 3.62 12.98
N LEU A 54 7.10 4.66 12.50
CA LEU A 54 6.86 5.26 11.20
C LEU A 54 7.93 4.81 10.22
N ILE A 55 7.52 4.37 9.05
CA ILE A 55 8.42 3.87 8.01
C ILE A 55 8.17 4.68 6.74
N GLY A 56 9.23 5.28 6.20
CA GLY A 56 9.11 6.12 5.02
C GLY A 56 10.48 6.64 4.60
N TYR A 57 10.55 7.93 4.32
CA TYR A 57 11.78 8.58 3.88
C TYR A 57 12.53 9.11 5.10
N PRO A 58 13.71 8.53 5.44
CA PRO A 58 14.39 8.86 6.71
C PRO A 58 14.89 10.30 6.77
N ASP A 59 15.14 10.92 5.63
CA ASP A 59 15.65 12.29 5.55
C ASP A 59 14.55 13.32 5.33
N ASP A 60 13.30 12.93 5.57
CA ASP A 60 12.16 13.80 5.37
C ASP A 60 12.10 14.87 6.46
N SER A 61 12.27 16.12 6.06
CA SER A 61 12.19 17.26 6.96
C SER A 61 10.75 17.68 7.28
N PHE A 62 9.78 16.96 6.76
CA PHE A 62 8.36 17.23 6.92
C PHE A 62 7.93 17.17 8.38
N ALA A 63 8.53 16.28 9.16
CA ALA A 63 8.26 16.14 10.58
C ALA A 63 9.58 15.86 11.30
N PRO A 64 10.45 16.88 11.49
CA PRO A 64 11.80 16.66 11.99
C PRO A 64 11.86 16.15 13.43
N GLU A 65 10.80 16.30 14.21
CA GLU A 65 10.71 15.76 15.58
C GLU A 65 10.35 14.27 15.60
N MET A 66 10.00 13.68 14.47
CA MET A 66 9.63 12.28 14.38
C MET A 66 10.77 11.44 13.83
N VAL A 67 10.91 10.23 14.34
CA VAL A 67 11.92 9.29 13.85
C VAL A 67 11.31 8.45 12.75
N TRP A 68 11.84 8.58 11.54
CA TRP A 68 11.41 7.84 10.37
C TRP A 68 12.40 6.72 10.07
N LEU A 69 11.89 5.49 10.00
CA LEU A 69 12.70 4.35 9.59
C LEU A 69 12.70 4.25 8.07
N ASP A 70 13.81 3.77 7.51
CA ASP A 70 14.00 3.75 6.06
C ASP A 70 13.21 2.62 5.40
N HIS A 71 12.24 2.98 4.57
CA HIS A 71 11.37 2.04 3.87
C HIS A 71 12.14 1.13 2.90
N ALA A 72 13.29 1.57 2.42
CA ALA A 72 14.09 0.77 1.49
C ALA A 72 14.88 -0.34 2.20
N LYS A 73 15.12 -0.19 3.49
CA LYS A 73 15.96 -1.11 4.26
C LYS A 73 15.16 -2.12 5.08
N LEU A 74 13.95 -1.79 5.49
CA LEU A 74 13.14 -2.68 6.32
C LEU A 74 12.34 -3.65 5.46
N LYS A 75 12.34 -4.92 5.86
CA LYS A 75 11.59 -5.97 5.16
C LYS A 75 10.22 -6.17 5.81
N VAL A 76 9.18 -6.17 4.99
CA VAL A 76 7.80 -6.27 5.49
C VAL A 76 7.60 -7.52 6.32
N ALA A 77 7.99 -8.68 5.81
CA ALA A 77 7.78 -9.95 6.48
C ALA A 77 8.52 -10.08 7.81
N LYS A 78 9.52 -9.24 8.04
CA LYS A 78 10.30 -9.25 9.28
C LYS A 78 9.67 -8.37 10.36
N GLU A 79 8.96 -7.31 9.95
CA GLU A 79 8.42 -6.30 10.86
C GLU A 79 6.97 -6.54 11.26
N VAL A 80 6.20 -7.28 10.44
CA VAL A 80 4.78 -7.51 10.71
C VAL A 80 4.48 -9.01 10.68
N LYS A 81 3.55 -9.43 11.53
CA LYS A 81 3.20 -10.84 11.73
C LYS A 81 1.70 -11.07 11.57
N PRO A 82 1.26 -12.33 11.33
CA PRO A 82 -0.15 -12.64 11.21
C PRO A 82 -0.99 -12.08 12.36
N GLY A 83 -2.10 -11.46 12.03
CA GLY A 83 -3.01 -10.84 12.99
C GLY A 83 -2.71 -9.38 13.27
N GLU A 84 -1.56 -8.87 12.86
CA GLU A 84 -1.23 -7.47 13.06
C GLU A 84 -1.83 -6.58 11.99
N GLU A 85 -2.15 -5.35 12.37
CA GLU A 85 -2.64 -4.32 11.44
C GLU A 85 -1.65 -3.16 11.41
N PHE A 86 -1.57 -2.52 10.25
CA PHE A 86 -0.79 -1.29 10.07
C PHE A 86 -1.45 -0.45 8.99
N GLU A 87 -0.99 0.79 8.84
CA GLU A 87 -1.55 1.72 7.86
C GLU A 87 -0.52 2.11 6.82
N TYR A 88 -1.00 2.33 5.60
CA TYR A 88 -0.25 2.92 4.50
C TYR A 88 -0.97 4.17 4.02
N VAL A 89 -0.23 5.29 3.94
CA VAL A 89 -0.76 6.55 3.41
C VAL A 89 0.08 6.97 2.21
N PHE A 90 -0.60 7.18 1.10
CA PHE A 90 0.01 7.73 -0.11
C PHE A 90 -0.47 9.17 -0.31
N ASP A 91 0.46 10.05 -0.69
CA ASP A 91 0.19 11.47 -0.89
C ASP A 91 -0.25 12.14 0.41
N LEU A 92 0.72 12.65 1.16
CA LEU A 92 0.46 13.21 2.49
C LEU A 92 -0.45 14.44 2.48
N GLY A 93 -0.67 15.05 1.30
CA GLY A 93 -1.66 16.11 1.13
C GLY A 93 -3.07 15.58 1.00
N ASP A 94 -3.29 14.63 0.08
CA ASP A 94 -4.61 14.03 -0.15
C ASP A 94 -4.94 12.89 0.79
N ASN A 95 -3.94 12.28 1.43
CA ASN A 95 -4.10 11.22 2.42
C ASN A 95 -4.91 10.01 1.93
N TRP A 96 -4.41 9.33 0.89
CA TRP A 96 -4.99 8.06 0.49
C TRP A 96 -4.62 7.00 1.52
N GLN A 97 -5.58 6.66 2.37
CA GLN A 97 -5.39 5.81 3.53
C GLN A 97 -5.76 4.36 3.23
N HIS A 98 -4.90 3.44 3.68
CA HIS A 98 -5.10 2.01 3.50
C HIS A 98 -4.85 1.31 4.82
N ARG A 99 -5.83 0.49 5.24
CA ARG A 99 -5.62 -0.41 6.36
C ARG A 99 -5.06 -1.71 5.82
N CYS A 100 -3.95 -2.13 6.39
CA CYS A 100 -3.29 -3.36 6.02
C CYS A 100 -3.42 -4.36 7.16
N THR A 101 -3.82 -5.57 6.85
CA THR A 101 -3.94 -6.64 7.83
C THR A 101 -3.12 -7.83 7.36
N VAL A 102 -2.33 -8.40 8.25
CA VAL A 102 -1.53 -9.59 7.94
C VAL A 102 -2.38 -10.82 8.19
N GLU A 103 -2.68 -11.55 7.11
CA GLU A 103 -3.47 -12.78 7.19
C GLU A 103 -2.56 -13.98 7.45
N PRO A 104 -3.02 -14.98 8.22
CA PRO A 104 -2.29 -16.23 8.34
C PRO A 104 -2.38 -17.01 7.02
N GLY A 105 -1.30 -17.67 6.68
CA GLY A 105 -1.24 -18.46 5.46
C GLY A 105 -0.01 -18.08 4.64
N LYS A 106 0.29 -18.93 3.68
CA LYS A 106 1.43 -18.75 2.79
C LYS A 106 1.01 -19.16 1.38
N GLY A 107 1.62 -18.48 0.39
CA GLY A 107 1.49 -18.84 -1.00
C GLY A 107 2.86 -18.87 -1.65
N ASP A 108 3.00 -19.69 -2.67
CA ASP A 108 4.21 -19.73 -3.48
C ASP A 108 3.84 -19.24 -4.89
N PRO A 109 4.25 -18.00 -5.27
CA PRO A 109 3.89 -17.46 -6.57
C PRO A 109 4.44 -18.31 -7.73
N LEU A 110 5.60 -18.94 -7.55
CA LEU A 110 6.16 -19.81 -8.60
C LEU A 110 5.29 -21.04 -8.79
N GLU A 111 4.87 -21.69 -7.72
CA GLU A 111 4.06 -22.89 -7.77
C GLU A 111 2.62 -22.58 -8.21
N GLU A 112 2.02 -21.53 -7.69
CA GLU A 112 0.61 -21.19 -7.94
C GLU A 112 0.40 -20.42 -9.24
N TYR A 113 1.33 -19.57 -9.61
CA TYR A 113 1.17 -18.62 -10.75
C TYR A 113 2.29 -18.70 -11.77
N GLY A 114 3.33 -19.51 -11.54
CA GLY A 114 4.46 -19.64 -12.44
C GLY A 114 5.37 -18.44 -12.52
N ILE A 115 5.38 -17.57 -11.50
CA ILE A 115 6.17 -16.34 -11.49
C ILE A 115 7.12 -16.30 -10.31
N VAL A 116 8.25 -15.60 -10.49
CA VAL A 116 9.19 -15.26 -9.41
C VAL A 116 9.19 -13.73 -9.32
N PRO A 117 8.35 -13.15 -8.46
CA PRO A 117 8.20 -11.70 -8.44
C PRO A 117 9.39 -11.00 -7.81
N ALA A 118 9.76 -9.84 -8.36
CA ALA A 118 10.80 -8.99 -7.80
C ALA A 118 10.30 -8.20 -6.58
N GLY A 119 9.00 -8.08 -6.41
CA GLY A 119 8.36 -7.38 -5.30
C GLY A 119 7.03 -8.03 -4.95
N PRO A 120 6.29 -7.46 -3.98
CA PRO A 120 4.97 -7.97 -3.63
C PRO A 120 4.02 -8.01 -4.82
N VAL A 121 3.17 -9.02 -4.86
CA VAL A 121 2.26 -9.30 -5.97
C VAL A 121 0.82 -9.30 -5.48
N ALA A 122 -0.04 -8.52 -6.14
CA ALA A 122 -1.47 -8.56 -5.89
C ALA A 122 -2.06 -9.82 -6.51
N ILE A 123 -2.74 -10.63 -5.70
CA ILE A 123 -3.30 -11.92 -6.14
C ILE A 123 -4.82 -11.94 -6.17
N TRP A 124 -5.46 -10.99 -5.51
CA TRP A 124 -6.92 -10.91 -5.46
C TRP A 124 -7.32 -9.47 -5.16
N GLY A 125 -8.52 -9.11 -5.59
CA GLY A 125 -9.05 -7.79 -5.30
C GLY A 125 -10.56 -7.70 -5.43
N TRP A 126 -11.13 -6.64 -4.86
CA TRP A 126 -12.55 -6.34 -4.94
C TRP A 126 -12.76 -4.83 -4.84
N GLY A 127 -13.93 -4.39 -5.31
CA GLY A 127 -14.35 -3.02 -5.23
C GLY A 127 -13.78 -2.12 -6.31
N SER A 128 -14.48 -1.03 -6.58
CA SER A 128 -14.09 -0.01 -7.55
C SER A 128 -13.16 1.00 -6.92
N ILE A 129 -12.18 1.47 -7.69
CA ILE A 129 -11.17 2.41 -7.23
C ILE A 129 -11.45 3.77 -7.86
N PRO A 130 -11.65 4.83 -7.05
CA PRO A 130 -11.79 6.17 -7.59
C PRO A 130 -10.49 6.66 -8.20
N ASP A 131 -10.58 7.52 -9.22
CA ASP A 131 -9.40 8.14 -9.78
C ASP A 131 -8.73 9.02 -8.72
N GLN A 132 -7.41 9.08 -8.76
CA GLN A 132 -6.56 9.78 -7.79
C GLN A 132 -6.94 11.25 -7.62
N TYR A 133 -7.36 11.91 -8.72
CA TYR A 133 -7.76 13.32 -8.72
C TYR A 133 -9.20 13.53 -9.18
N GLY A 134 -10.01 12.47 -9.17
CA GLY A 134 -11.41 12.57 -9.58
C GLY A 134 -11.64 12.66 -11.07
N ARG A 135 -10.63 12.35 -11.91
CA ARG A 135 -10.81 12.32 -13.38
C ARG A 135 -11.73 11.18 -13.78
N ARG A 136 -12.34 11.36 -14.93
CA ARG A 136 -13.04 10.27 -15.59
C ARG A 136 -12.29 9.83 -16.84
N SER A 137 -12.24 8.53 -17.09
CA SER A 137 -11.73 7.96 -18.32
C SER A 137 -12.90 7.54 -19.21
N PHE A 138 -12.59 7.10 -20.43
CA PHE A 138 -13.63 6.55 -21.31
C PHE A 138 -14.24 5.27 -20.78
N ASP A 139 -13.51 4.53 -19.97
CA ASP A 139 -13.97 3.28 -19.38
C ASP A 139 -14.72 3.51 -18.09
N ASP A 140 -14.66 4.72 -17.57
CA ASP A 140 -15.36 5.12 -16.36
C ASP A 140 -16.62 5.85 -16.79
N ASP A 141 -17.71 5.15 -16.83
CA ASP A 141 -19.01 5.69 -17.24
C ASP A 141 -19.80 6.27 -16.06
N GLY A 142 -19.12 6.47 -14.94
CA GLY A 142 -19.72 7.05 -13.75
C GLY A 142 -20.39 6.05 -12.84
N GLU A 143 -20.19 4.78 -13.08
CA GLU A 143 -20.75 3.72 -12.24
C GLU A 143 -19.82 3.30 -11.12
N ASP A 144 -18.58 3.70 -11.20
CA ASP A 144 -17.53 3.28 -10.27
C ASP A 144 -17.51 4.10 -9.01
#